data_0ff2ea0bcaa34da21ee2e86cc8d072bb
#
_entry.id   0ff2ea0bcaa34da21ee2e86cc8d072bb
#
_cell.length_a   1.000
_cell.length_b   1.000
_cell.length_c   1.000
_cell.angle_alpha   90.00
_cell.angle_beta   90.00
_cell.angle_gamma   90.00
#
_symmetry.space_group_name_H-M   'P 1'
#
loop_
_entity.id
_entity.type
_entity.pdbx_description
1 polymer ?
#
loop_
_entity_poly.entity_id
_entity_poly.type
_entity_poly.pdbx_seq_one_letter_code
_entity_poly.pdbx_strand_id
1 'polypeptide(L)'
;MARRVPFIVAELGPDVDPFMLHIYAALAEKERRNISIRTKQALAAAKARGQMLGNPKQAKANKREADIFSQSLRPILTKLRHLPIETIADELTQPKVATPRGGRWHGTTVARLLDRLHLR
;
A
#
# COMPACT_ATOMS: atom_id res chain seq x y z
N MET A 1 -0.79 30.81 4.47
CA MET A 1 -0.32 30.93 5.89
C MET A 1 0.32 29.61 6.29
N ALA A 2 1.64 29.57 6.46
CA ALA A 2 2.32 28.39 6.97
C ALA A 2 1.97 28.22 8.46
N ARG A 3 1.37 27.09 8.83
CA ARG A 3 1.14 26.75 10.24
C ARG A 3 2.50 26.52 10.91
N ARG A 4 2.87 27.41 11.81
CA ARG A 4 4.02 27.18 12.70
C ARG A 4 3.62 26.11 13.71
N VAL A 5 4.09 24.90 13.50
CA VAL A 5 3.94 23.82 14.49
C VAL A 5 5.16 23.88 15.40
N PRO A 6 5.01 24.14 16.70
CA PRO A 6 6.13 24.08 17.61
C PRO A 6 6.61 22.63 17.70
N PHE A 7 7.89 22.38 17.47
CA PHE A 7 8.50 21.06 17.63
C PHE A 7 9.87 21.23 18.32
N ILE A 8 10.25 20.24 19.08
CA ILE A 8 11.52 20.16 19.78
C ILE A 8 12.30 19.01 19.18
N VAL A 9 13.55 19.27 18.81
CA VAL A 9 14.47 18.21 18.38
C VAL A 9 15.23 17.75 19.62
N ALA A 10 14.98 16.51 20.05
CA ALA A 10 15.49 15.99 21.31
C ALA A 10 17.03 16.08 21.48
N GLU A 11 17.77 15.97 20.38
CA GLU A 11 19.24 16.06 20.39
C GLU A 11 19.76 17.49 20.40
N LEU A 12 18.95 18.48 20.03
CA LEU A 12 19.37 19.88 19.87
C LEU A 12 18.82 20.82 20.96
N GLY A 13 17.86 20.34 21.77
CA GLY A 13 17.23 21.12 22.83
C GLY A 13 16.14 22.09 22.35
N PRO A 14 15.52 22.83 23.30
CA PRO A 14 14.36 23.72 22.99
C PRO A 14 14.77 25.06 22.34
N ASP A 15 16.01 25.48 22.47
CA ASP A 15 16.49 26.83 22.08
C ASP A 15 17.28 26.82 20.75
N VAL A 16 16.99 25.89 19.86
CA VAL A 16 17.67 25.79 18.57
C VAL A 16 17.29 26.91 17.65
N ASP A 17 18.29 27.57 17.07
CA ASP A 17 18.10 28.55 16.00
C ASP A 17 17.28 27.97 14.85
N PRO A 18 16.16 28.59 14.46
CA PRO A 18 15.34 28.17 13.32
C PRO A 18 16.13 27.97 12.02
N PHE A 19 17.17 28.75 11.79
CA PHE A 19 18.05 28.60 10.62
C PHE A 19 18.80 27.27 10.65
N MET A 20 19.32 26.87 11.80
CA MET A 20 19.97 25.58 11.98
C MET A 20 19.03 24.41 11.73
N LEU A 21 17.77 24.53 12.19
CA LEU A 21 16.75 23.51 11.92
C LEU A 21 16.50 23.33 10.42
N HIS A 22 16.47 24.42 9.65
CA HIS A 22 16.33 24.33 8.20
C HIS A 22 17.53 23.64 7.52
N ILE A 23 18.73 23.92 7.98
CA ILE A 23 19.95 23.24 7.48
C ILE A 23 19.90 21.75 7.77
N TYR A 24 19.55 21.34 9.00
CA TYR A 24 19.43 19.93 9.36
C TYR A 24 18.32 19.24 8.57
N ALA A 25 17.18 19.88 8.38
CA ALA A 25 16.10 19.33 7.57
C ALA A 25 16.51 19.12 6.10
N ALA A 26 17.21 20.09 5.52
CA ALA A 26 17.73 19.99 4.15
C ALA A 26 18.79 18.88 4.01
N LEU A 27 19.67 18.75 5.00
CA LEU A 27 20.68 17.69 5.05
C LEU A 27 20.03 16.30 5.18
N ALA A 28 19.05 16.16 6.06
CA ALA A 28 18.30 14.93 6.24
C ALA A 28 17.55 14.51 4.97
N GLU A 29 16.95 15.48 4.27
CA GLU A 29 16.29 15.21 2.99
C GLU A 29 17.29 14.77 1.91
N LYS A 30 18.45 15.41 1.82
CA LYS A 30 19.55 15.01 0.92
C LYS A 30 20.01 13.59 1.22
N GLU A 31 20.24 13.25 2.49
CA GLU A 31 20.67 11.90 2.90
C GLU A 31 19.62 10.85 2.55
N ARG A 32 18.33 11.13 2.82
CA ARG A 32 17.23 10.25 2.41
C ARG A 32 17.19 10.00 0.91
N ARG A 33 17.42 11.03 0.09
CA ARG A 33 17.52 10.89 -1.37
C ARG A 33 18.72 10.02 -1.77
N ASN A 34 19.88 10.23 -1.15
CA ASN A 34 21.08 9.46 -1.41
C ASN A 34 20.89 7.98 -1.05
N ILE A 35 20.31 7.69 0.10
CA ILE A 35 19.94 6.31 0.51
C ILE A 35 19.01 5.66 -0.52
N SER A 36 17.98 6.39 -0.97
CA SER A 36 17.04 5.89 -1.99
C SER A 36 17.75 5.56 -3.30
N ILE A 37 18.65 6.44 -3.77
CA ILE A 37 19.42 6.23 -5.00
C ILE A 37 20.32 5.00 -4.85
N ARG A 38 21.10 4.92 -3.77
CA ARG A 38 22.00 3.78 -3.50
C ARG A 38 21.22 2.46 -3.43
N THR A 39 20.07 2.46 -2.76
CA THR A 39 19.21 1.27 -2.66
C THR A 39 18.70 0.83 -4.04
N LYS A 40 18.22 1.78 -4.86
CA LYS A 40 17.77 1.48 -6.22
C LYS A 40 18.91 0.91 -7.08
N GLN A 41 20.09 1.50 -6.99
CA GLN A 41 21.27 1.02 -7.73
C GLN A 41 21.68 -0.39 -7.28
N ALA A 42 21.71 -0.64 -5.97
CA ALA A 42 22.03 -1.95 -5.41
C ALA A 42 21.02 -3.03 -5.84
N LEU A 43 19.72 -2.71 -5.82
CA LEU A 43 18.66 -3.61 -6.28
C LEU A 43 18.75 -3.87 -7.79
N ALA A 44 19.04 -2.85 -8.58
CA ALA A 44 19.25 -3.00 -10.02
C ALA A 44 20.45 -3.90 -10.33
N ALA A 45 21.57 -3.70 -9.63
CA ALA A 45 22.75 -4.55 -9.75
C ALA A 45 22.49 -6.00 -9.32
N ALA A 46 21.73 -6.19 -8.22
CA ALA A 46 21.33 -7.54 -7.78
C ALA A 46 20.45 -8.23 -8.82
N LYS A 47 19.49 -7.51 -9.41
CA LYS A 47 18.64 -8.03 -10.49
C LYS A 47 19.46 -8.38 -11.73
N ALA A 48 20.44 -7.53 -12.11
CA ALA A 48 21.34 -7.81 -13.26
C ALA A 48 22.19 -9.07 -13.05
N ARG A 49 22.55 -9.40 -11.81
CA ARG A 49 23.22 -10.64 -11.44
C ARG A 49 22.29 -11.85 -11.35
N GLY A 50 21.02 -11.72 -11.72
CA GLY A 50 20.04 -12.80 -11.68
C GLY A 50 19.49 -13.11 -10.29
N GLN A 51 19.74 -12.27 -9.28
CA GLN A 51 19.16 -12.45 -7.95
C GLN A 51 17.66 -12.17 -7.97
N MET A 52 16.88 -13.14 -7.47
CA MET A 52 15.44 -12.95 -7.30
C MET A 52 15.17 -12.01 -6.13
N LEU A 53 14.57 -10.86 -6.41
CA LEU A 53 14.24 -9.88 -5.39
C LEU A 53 12.88 -10.18 -4.75
N GLY A 54 12.75 -9.86 -3.46
CA GLY A 54 11.54 -10.09 -2.69
C GLY A 54 11.47 -11.49 -2.07
N ASN A 55 10.29 -11.86 -1.57
CA ASN A 55 10.03 -13.16 -0.98
C ASN A 55 9.05 -13.98 -1.86
N PRO A 56 9.54 -14.84 -2.77
CA PRO A 56 8.67 -15.60 -3.67
C PRO A 56 7.77 -16.61 -2.94
N LYS A 57 8.21 -17.13 -1.79
CA LYS A 57 7.39 -18.04 -0.98
C LYS A 57 6.17 -17.30 -0.42
N GLN A 58 6.40 -16.11 0.15
CA GLN A 58 5.31 -15.27 0.66
C GLN A 58 4.38 -14.78 -0.45
N ALA A 59 4.93 -14.41 -1.61
CA ALA A 59 4.13 -14.00 -2.76
C ALA A 59 3.19 -15.13 -3.23
N LYS A 60 3.68 -16.37 -3.28
CA LYS A 60 2.86 -17.55 -3.61
C LYS A 60 1.78 -17.83 -2.55
N ALA A 61 2.13 -17.72 -1.26
CA ALA A 61 1.18 -17.88 -0.17
C ALA A 61 0.06 -16.82 -0.24
N ASN A 62 0.43 -15.55 -0.37
CA ASN A 62 -0.53 -14.44 -0.48
C ASN A 62 -1.44 -14.59 -1.71
N LYS A 63 -0.89 -15.07 -2.85
CA LYS A 63 -1.69 -15.34 -4.05
C LYS A 63 -2.72 -16.44 -3.76
N ARG A 64 -2.30 -17.54 -3.13
CA ARG A 64 -3.17 -18.67 -2.78
C ARG A 64 -4.30 -18.26 -1.84
N GLU A 65 -3.98 -17.50 -0.80
CA GLU A 65 -4.98 -16.95 0.13
C GLU A 65 -5.99 -16.04 -0.59
N ALA A 66 -5.50 -15.16 -1.47
CA ALA A 66 -6.36 -14.30 -2.26
C ALA A 66 -7.22 -15.08 -3.26
N ASP A 67 -6.74 -16.20 -3.81
CA ASP A 67 -7.54 -17.07 -4.69
C ASP A 67 -8.63 -17.81 -3.89
N ILE A 68 -8.30 -18.36 -2.72
CA ILE A 68 -9.27 -19.01 -1.81
C ILE A 68 -10.36 -18.01 -1.41
N PHE A 69 -9.94 -16.82 -0.98
CA PHE A 69 -10.87 -15.77 -0.58
C PHE A 69 -11.79 -15.33 -1.74
N SER A 70 -11.25 -15.14 -2.94
CA SER A 70 -12.06 -14.78 -4.10
C SER A 70 -13.08 -15.87 -4.46
N GLN A 71 -12.69 -17.14 -4.37
CA GLN A 71 -13.59 -18.26 -4.62
C GLN A 71 -14.73 -18.32 -3.59
N SER A 72 -14.49 -18.00 -2.32
CA SER A 72 -15.55 -17.96 -1.31
C SER A 72 -16.63 -16.90 -1.59
N LEU A 73 -16.26 -15.82 -2.28
CA LEU A 73 -17.17 -14.74 -2.67
C LEU A 73 -17.82 -14.97 -4.05
N ARG A 74 -17.40 -15.98 -4.80
CA ARG A 74 -17.92 -16.27 -6.14
C ARG A 74 -19.44 -16.35 -6.22
N PRO A 75 -20.16 -17.06 -5.32
CA PRO A 75 -21.62 -17.18 -5.38
C PRO A 75 -22.33 -15.82 -5.27
N ILE A 76 -21.80 -14.95 -4.39
CA ILE A 76 -22.34 -13.60 -4.17
C ILE A 76 -22.06 -12.72 -5.39
N LEU A 77 -20.80 -12.68 -5.83
CA LEU A 77 -20.40 -11.85 -6.97
C LEU A 77 -21.04 -12.27 -8.28
N THR A 78 -21.31 -13.56 -8.47
CA THR A 78 -22.04 -14.03 -9.67
C THR A 78 -23.47 -13.48 -9.72
N LYS A 79 -24.14 -13.36 -8.58
CA LYS A 79 -25.48 -12.76 -8.49
C LYS A 79 -25.46 -11.25 -8.74
N LEU A 80 -24.41 -10.57 -8.29
CA LEU A 80 -24.32 -9.12 -8.35
C LEU A 80 -23.59 -8.59 -9.61
N ARG A 81 -23.00 -9.43 -10.43
CA ARG A 81 -22.13 -9.03 -11.56
C ARG A 81 -22.77 -8.10 -12.59
N HIS A 82 -24.09 -8.04 -12.64
CA HIS A 82 -24.85 -7.18 -13.55
C HIS A 82 -24.98 -5.75 -13.04
N LEU A 83 -24.62 -5.49 -11.78
CA LEU A 83 -24.69 -4.18 -11.16
C LEU A 83 -23.40 -3.37 -11.40
N PRO A 84 -23.47 -2.04 -11.30
CA PRO A 84 -22.28 -1.19 -11.28
C PRO A 84 -21.34 -1.56 -10.14
N ILE A 85 -20.02 -1.43 -10.36
CA ILE A 85 -18.98 -1.84 -9.42
C ILE A 85 -19.13 -1.16 -8.05
N GLU A 86 -19.51 0.11 -8.03
CA GLU A 86 -19.71 0.87 -6.78
C GLU A 86 -20.93 0.31 -6.02
N THR A 87 -22.01 -0.03 -6.72
CA THR A 87 -23.19 -0.66 -6.11
C THR A 87 -22.84 -2.03 -5.52
N ILE A 88 -22.02 -2.83 -6.21
CA ILE A 88 -21.53 -4.10 -5.66
C ILE A 88 -20.71 -3.89 -4.38
N ALA A 89 -19.87 -2.83 -4.34
CA ALA A 89 -19.09 -2.52 -3.15
C ALA A 89 -19.98 -2.13 -1.97
N ASP A 90 -21.03 -1.36 -2.20
CA ASP A 90 -22.01 -0.99 -1.17
C ASP A 90 -22.80 -2.20 -0.68
N GLU A 91 -23.29 -3.04 -1.59
CA GLU A 91 -24.00 -4.29 -1.27
C GLU A 91 -23.15 -5.25 -0.44
N LEU A 92 -21.86 -5.40 -0.74
CA LEU A 92 -20.94 -6.22 0.04
C LEU A 92 -20.65 -5.63 1.42
N THR A 93 -20.76 -4.32 1.57
CA THR A 93 -20.52 -3.63 2.84
C THR A 93 -21.70 -3.76 3.79
N GLN A 94 -22.95 -3.72 3.29
CA GLN A 94 -24.17 -3.80 4.10
C GLN A 94 -24.33 -5.14 4.87
N PRO A 95 -24.20 -6.32 4.24
CA PRO A 95 -24.30 -7.61 4.92
C PRO A 95 -23.05 -7.95 5.74
N LYS A 96 -22.12 -7.00 5.95
CA LYS A 96 -20.86 -7.17 6.69
C LYS A 96 -20.00 -8.33 6.16
N VAL A 97 -19.93 -8.49 4.86
CA VAL A 97 -18.95 -9.39 4.25
C VAL A 97 -17.56 -8.84 4.54
N ALA A 98 -16.80 -9.55 5.35
CA ALA A 98 -15.48 -9.10 5.78
C ALA A 98 -14.53 -8.98 4.58
N THR A 99 -13.79 -7.87 4.49
CA THR A 99 -12.65 -7.77 3.58
C THR A 99 -11.44 -8.50 4.18
N PRO A 100 -10.46 -8.95 3.39
CA PRO A 100 -9.27 -9.67 3.90
C PRO A 100 -8.47 -8.91 4.96
N ARG A 101 -8.60 -7.59 4.99
CA ARG A 101 -7.86 -6.71 5.92
C ARG A 101 -8.76 -5.97 6.90
N GLY A 102 -10.04 -6.28 6.93
CA GLY A 102 -11.05 -5.49 7.62
C GLY A 102 -11.35 -4.17 6.88
N GLY A 103 -12.42 -3.51 7.23
CA GLY A 103 -12.81 -2.24 6.65
C GLY A 103 -13.87 -2.34 5.56
N ARG A 104 -14.07 -1.21 4.84
CA ARG A 104 -15.11 -1.05 3.84
C ARG A 104 -14.68 -1.64 2.49
N TRP A 105 -15.64 -2.11 1.70
CA TRP A 105 -15.44 -2.46 0.31
C TRP A 105 -15.28 -1.20 -0.56
N HIS A 106 -14.40 -1.27 -1.55
CA HIS A 106 -14.15 -0.22 -2.53
C HIS A 106 -14.27 -0.80 -3.93
N GLY A 107 -14.75 0.01 -4.88
CA GLY A 107 -14.94 -0.41 -6.26
C GLY A 107 -13.69 -1.02 -6.89
N THR A 108 -12.51 -0.49 -6.59
CA THR A 108 -11.22 -1.04 -7.06
C THR A 108 -10.95 -2.47 -6.54
N THR A 109 -11.39 -2.79 -5.32
CA THR A 109 -11.25 -4.14 -4.76
C THR A 109 -12.22 -5.10 -5.42
N VAL A 110 -13.46 -4.66 -5.63
CA VAL A 110 -14.49 -5.44 -6.35
C VAL A 110 -14.05 -5.72 -7.78
N ALA A 111 -13.54 -4.71 -8.51
CA ALA A 111 -13.04 -4.88 -9.88
C ALA A 111 -11.96 -5.98 -9.95
N ARG A 112 -10.97 -5.93 -9.04
CA ARG A 112 -9.91 -6.95 -8.97
C ARG A 112 -10.43 -8.35 -8.66
N LEU A 113 -11.50 -8.48 -7.86
CA LEU A 113 -12.12 -9.76 -7.56
C LEU A 113 -12.87 -10.31 -8.77
N LEU A 114 -13.64 -9.47 -9.48
CA LEU A 114 -14.36 -9.86 -10.70
C LEU A 114 -13.38 -10.30 -11.79
N ASP A 115 -12.28 -9.57 -11.99
CA ASP A 115 -11.23 -9.94 -12.95
C ASP A 115 -10.57 -11.28 -12.57
N ARG A 116 -10.25 -11.49 -11.28
CA ARG A 116 -9.66 -12.74 -10.76
C ARG A 116 -10.59 -13.95 -10.93
N LEU A 117 -11.90 -13.75 -10.82
CA LEU A 117 -12.92 -14.78 -10.98
C LEU A 117 -13.40 -14.97 -12.43
N HIS A 118 -12.89 -14.16 -13.36
CA HIS A 118 -13.35 -14.10 -14.75
C HIS A 118 -14.87 -13.89 -14.87
N LEU A 119 -15.41 -12.94 -14.06
CA LEU A 119 -16.83 -12.60 -14.01
C LEU A 119 -17.12 -11.24 -14.66
N ARG A 120 -16.14 -10.61 -15.25
CA ARG A 120 -16.26 -9.32 -15.93
C ARG A 120 -16.57 -9.49 -17.40
#